data_857efa68f6dcf7e540b56657a1f24ae9
#
_entry.id   857efa68f6dcf7e540b56657a1f24ae9
#
_cell.length_a   1.000
_cell.length_b   1.000
_cell.length_c   1.000
_cell.angle_alpha   90.00
_cell.angle_beta   90.00
_cell.angle_gamma   90.00
#
_symmetry.space_group_name_H-M   'P 1'
#
loop_
_entity.id
_entity.type
_entity.pdbx_description
1 polymer ?
#
loop_
_entity_poly.entity_id
_entity_poly.type
_entity_poly.pdbx_seq_one_letter_code
_entity_poly.pdbx_strand_id
1 'polypeptide(L)'
;MCGIAGWVVREGGPAREDPGLPEGMARTMSCRGPDDRGVWRDGHATLVHTRLAVIDVPGGHQPMTAARPDVPVEGPADGEQPLAVLAYNGEVYNFRELRAELAGRGHRFTTRSDTEVVLHAYLEWGERCVERLEGMFAFAVWDPRRRSLFLARDRFGIKPLYYAPVADGLVFASEPKTLLAHPAVRPTVDLDGLRVLFSMARAPGESVYRAIRDLPPGHTLVHGEGGTVLRRYWQLEARPHEHDLDTTVRTVRELLESSVARELVSDVPLSVLLSGGLDSSTVAALAARALAAENGGRVRTTTVTYSGYSDNFQPDLVRSAPDAPYARAVADHIGADHLEIELTTADLIAPAARRAVLRAQDIPAPFGDMDTSTYQAFAGVSRHSKVALTGESADEIFGGYSWVHIPDLAYEEQFPWVAFEQWHPGTREGLGQGLLSPAFKSRLDMGSYYAERYAQAMAGIPRLPGEDTEERRAREVCHLHLTHWLPRLLERNDRLSMISGLEVRVPFCDHRLVQYAYNIPWRLKTFDGREKSLLRAAAADLLPEQVLERPKAPFPVSQDATYTKALHQEFAEVLADPEAPVRPLLDLEAARAVVTPEGEAAAQDWLHRMNVEMVVQVDRWLRDRGGVLDL
;
A
#
# COMPACT_ATOMS: atom_id res chain seq x y z
N MET A 1 -1.29 1.06 13.62
CA MET A 1 -1.48 2.11 12.59
C MET A 1 -2.76 2.87 12.81
N CYS A 2 -2.84 4.08 12.28
CA CYS A 2 -3.88 5.03 12.67
C CYS A 2 -4.68 5.51 11.45
N GLY A 3 -5.71 6.30 11.69
CA GLY A 3 -6.38 7.12 10.71
C GLY A 3 -6.22 8.59 11.08
N ILE A 4 -5.82 9.42 10.13
CA ILE A 4 -5.74 10.87 10.30
C ILE A 4 -6.70 11.56 9.35
N ALA A 5 -7.31 12.64 9.80
CA ALA A 5 -8.13 13.51 8.97
C ALA A 5 -8.15 14.93 9.55
N GLY A 6 -8.61 15.85 8.75
CA GLY A 6 -8.81 17.22 9.21
C GLY A 6 -9.03 18.18 8.06
N TRP A 7 -9.18 19.43 8.43
CA TRP A 7 -9.33 20.53 7.48
C TRP A 7 -8.78 21.83 8.04
N VAL A 8 -8.41 22.70 7.14
CA VAL A 8 -8.07 24.10 7.42
C VAL A 8 -8.99 24.97 6.63
N VAL A 9 -9.58 25.97 7.27
CA VAL A 9 -10.49 26.93 6.65
C VAL A 9 -10.08 28.35 6.98
N ARG A 10 -10.41 29.29 6.07
CA ARG A 10 -10.37 30.72 6.37
C ARG A 10 -11.45 31.09 7.39
N GLU A 11 -11.27 32.18 8.12
CA GLU A 11 -12.25 32.62 9.12
C GLU A 11 -13.66 32.68 8.53
N GLY A 12 -14.65 32.03 9.17
CA GLY A 12 -16.07 32.09 8.79
C GLY A 12 -16.55 30.99 7.82
N GLY A 13 -15.74 29.97 7.50
CA GLY A 13 -16.16 28.88 6.61
C GLY A 13 -17.24 27.96 7.22
N PRO A 14 -18.20 27.42 6.40
CA PRO A 14 -19.36 26.66 6.87
C PRO A 14 -19.02 25.34 7.57
N ALA A 15 -17.87 24.73 7.30
CA ALA A 15 -17.41 23.50 7.97
C ALA A 15 -17.07 23.70 9.46
N ARG A 16 -16.96 24.94 9.91
CA ARG A 16 -16.72 25.30 11.32
C ARG A 16 -17.95 25.09 12.20
N GLU A 17 -19.14 25.16 11.63
CA GLU A 17 -20.41 25.23 12.37
C GLU A 17 -21.02 23.85 12.66
N ASP A 18 -20.55 22.77 11.99
CA ASP A 18 -21.04 21.42 12.25
C ASP A 18 -20.20 20.69 13.32
N PRO A 19 -20.70 20.62 14.57
CA PRO A 19 -20.00 19.93 15.64
C PRO A 19 -19.92 18.42 15.45
N GLY A 20 -20.76 17.83 14.60
CA GLY A 20 -20.82 16.40 14.30
C GLY A 20 -19.84 15.95 13.20
N LEU A 21 -19.28 16.88 12.44
CA LEU A 21 -18.43 16.56 11.29
C LEU A 21 -17.13 15.81 11.67
N PRO A 22 -16.36 16.22 12.72
CA PRO A 22 -15.16 15.47 13.11
C PRO A 22 -15.48 14.03 13.49
N GLU A 23 -16.57 13.81 14.23
CA GLU A 23 -17.05 12.49 14.60
C GLU A 23 -17.50 11.67 13.38
N GLY A 24 -18.13 12.31 12.39
CA GLY A 24 -18.50 11.71 11.12
C GLY A 24 -17.27 11.18 10.38
N MET A 25 -16.23 12.02 10.24
CA MET A 25 -14.96 11.63 9.61
C MET A 25 -14.24 10.53 10.41
N ALA A 26 -14.17 10.62 11.75
CA ALA A 26 -13.56 9.59 12.59
C ALA A 26 -14.25 8.22 12.44
N ARG A 27 -15.57 8.18 12.35
CA ARG A 27 -16.33 6.93 12.14
C ARG A 27 -15.96 6.22 10.85
N THR A 28 -15.63 6.94 9.79
CA THR A 28 -15.21 6.31 8.52
C THR A 28 -13.87 5.58 8.64
N MET A 29 -13.03 5.98 9.60
CA MET A 29 -11.69 5.42 9.86
C MET A 29 -11.64 4.52 11.11
N SER A 30 -12.78 4.21 11.74
CA SER A 30 -12.81 3.47 13.02
C SER A 30 -12.12 2.11 12.98
N CYS A 31 -12.14 1.43 11.82
CA CYS A 31 -11.45 0.16 11.65
C CYS A 31 -9.92 0.32 11.64
N ARG A 32 -9.39 1.45 11.14
CA ARG A 32 -7.95 1.74 11.15
C ARG A 32 -7.41 1.94 12.56
N GLY A 33 -8.20 2.58 13.41
CA GLY A 33 -7.79 2.89 14.78
C GLY A 33 -8.89 2.58 15.78
N PRO A 34 -9.02 1.29 16.21
CA PRO A 34 -10.07 0.88 17.11
C PRO A 34 -9.80 1.17 18.59
N ASP A 35 -8.54 1.49 18.96
CA ASP A 35 -8.12 1.54 20.37
C ASP A 35 -8.40 2.90 21.03
N ASP A 36 -8.30 4.01 20.27
CA ASP A 36 -8.47 5.36 20.80
C ASP A 36 -8.89 6.35 19.70
N ARG A 37 -9.43 7.50 20.10
CA ARG A 37 -9.88 8.57 19.20
C ARG A 37 -9.67 9.93 19.84
N GLY A 38 -9.20 10.88 19.02
CA GLY A 38 -9.07 12.26 19.45
C GLY A 38 -9.45 13.27 18.39
N VAL A 39 -9.86 14.44 18.86
CA VAL A 39 -10.16 15.62 18.03
C VAL A 39 -9.54 16.84 18.69
N TRP A 40 -8.80 17.59 17.90
CA TRP A 40 -8.33 18.91 18.28
C TRP A 40 -8.86 19.97 17.31
N ARG A 41 -9.21 21.15 17.82
CA ARG A 41 -9.68 22.26 16.98
C ARG A 41 -9.31 23.62 17.54
N ASP A 42 -9.12 24.56 16.64
CA ASP A 42 -9.09 26.01 16.92
C ASP A 42 -10.01 26.78 15.94
N GLY A 43 -9.78 28.10 15.82
CA GLY A 43 -10.54 28.95 14.91
C GLY A 43 -10.30 28.67 13.42
N HIS A 44 -9.25 27.95 13.04
CA HIS A 44 -8.78 27.79 11.66
C HIS A 44 -8.62 26.34 11.23
N ALA A 45 -8.36 25.42 12.15
CA ALA A 45 -8.06 24.04 11.84
C ALA A 45 -8.82 23.06 12.74
N THR A 46 -9.11 21.89 12.19
CA THR A 46 -9.56 20.71 12.93
C THR A 46 -8.71 19.53 12.54
N LEU A 47 -8.15 18.83 13.52
CA LEU A 47 -7.43 17.57 13.34
C LEU A 47 -8.19 16.45 14.03
N VAL A 48 -8.32 15.33 13.34
CA VAL A 48 -9.05 14.13 13.79
C VAL A 48 -8.11 12.94 13.71
N HIS A 49 -8.12 12.12 14.74
CA HIS A 49 -7.29 10.92 14.83
C HIS A 49 -8.08 9.70 15.31
N THR A 50 -7.78 8.53 14.74
CA THR A 50 -8.19 7.23 15.26
C THR A 50 -6.94 6.36 15.40
N ARG A 51 -6.74 5.74 16.58
CA ARG A 51 -5.49 5.09 16.97
C ARG A 51 -5.58 3.57 16.97
N LEU A 52 -4.61 2.91 16.34
CA LEU A 52 -4.19 1.55 16.66
C LEU A 52 -2.90 1.66 17.49
N ALA A 53 -2.95 1.31 18.75
CA ALA A 53 -1.83 1.45 19.68
C ALA A 53 -0.84 0.30 19.51
N VAL A 54 0.40 0.61 19.10
CA VAL A 54 1.49 -0.35 18.84
C VAL A 54 2.70 -0.04 19.71
N ILE A 55 3.17 1.21 19.73
CA ILE A 55 4.27 1.68 20.57
C ILE A 55 3.71 2.62 21.63
N ASP A 56 4.15 2.45 22.88
CA ASP A 56 3.71 3.22 24.05
C ASP A 56 2.17 3.30 24.15
N VAL A 57 1.55 2.15 24.38
CA VAL A 57 0.10 2.02 24.43
C VAL A 57 -0.56 3.10 25.29
N PRO A 58 -0.09 3.45 26.51
CA PRO A 58 -0.70 4.50 27.33
C PRO A 58 -0.33 5.94 26.90
N GLY A 59 0.84 6.17 26.31
CA GLY A 59 1.40 7.54 26.12
C GLY A 59 1.16 8.17 24.76
N GLY A 60 0.76 7.40 23.74
CA GLY A 60 0.69 7.87 22.36
C GLY A 60 -0.67 8.48 21.95
N HIS A 61 -1.42 9.13 22.84
CA HIS A 61 -2.68 9.79 22.51
C HIS A 61 -2.50 10.90 21.46
N GLN A 62 -3.46 11.04 20.54
CA GLN A 62 -3.40 12.01 19.45
C GLN A 62 -4.80 12.61 19.16
N PRO A 63 -4.89 13.85 18.57
CA PRO A 63 -3.79 14.72 18.15
C PRO A 63 -2.90 15.16 19.31
N MET A 64 -1.57 15.13 19.10
CA MET A 64 -0.60 15.48 20.13
C MET A 64 -0.18 16.95 20.01
N THR A 65 -0.11 17.67 21.14
CA THR A 65 0.18 19.09 21.16
C THR A 65 1.52 19.36 21.88
N ALA A 66 2.26 20.38 21.43
CA ALA A 66 3.43 20.87 22.13
C ALA A 66 3.32 22.38 22.38
N ALA A 67 3.44 22.80 23.63
CA ALA A 67 3.45 24.22 24.01
C ALA A 67 4.86 24.82 23.89
N ARG A 68 5.91 24.07 24.28
CA ARG A 68 7.32 24.46 24.18
C ARG A 68 8.21 23.23 23.98
N PRO A 69 9.39 23.41 23.34
CA PRO A 69 10.33 22.28 23.16
C PRO A 69 10.90 21.76 24.50
N ASP A 70 11.05 22.65 25.46
CA ASP A 70 11.66 22.42 26.79
C ASP A 70 10.65 22.06 27.89
N VAL A 71 9.36 22.07 27.57
CA VAL A 71 8.28 21.66 28.47
C VAL A 71 7.72 20.31 28.00
N PRO A 72 7.50 19.38 28.93
CA PRO A 72 6.81 18.12 28.61
C PRO A 72 5.47 18.36 27.89
N VAL A 73 5.07 17.40 27.06
CA VAL A 73 3.80 17.42 26.31
C VAL A 73 2.62 17.14 27.27
N GLU A 74 2.49 17.97 28.29
CA GLU A 74 1.24 18.12 29.01
C GLU A 74 0.51 19.24 28.27
N GLY A 75 -0.73 19.02 27.84
CA GLY A 75 -1.47 19.96 26.99
C GLY A 75 -1.30 21.43 27.43
N PRO A 76 -1.49 22.39 26.53
CA PRO A 76 -1.29 23.80 26.86
C PRO A 76 -2.09 24.13 28.13
N ALA A 77 -1.47 24.89 29.04
CA ALA A 77 -2.19 25.44 30.18
C ALA A 77 -3.44 26.18 29.67
N ASP A 78 -4.53 26.17 30.43
CA ASP A 78 -5.79 26.78 30.02
C ASP A 78 -5.55 28.18 29.41
N GLY A 79 -5.83 28.33 28.11
CA GLY A 79 -5.68 29.59 27.36
C GLY A 79 -4.34 29.78 26.61
N GLU A 80 -3.36 28.88 26.70
CA GLU A 80 -2.11 28.95 25.93
C GLU A 80 -2.27 28.23 24.59
N GLN A 81 -1.94 28.89 23.47
CA GLN A 81 -1.95 28.23 22.16
C GLN A 81 -0.72 27.31 22.02
N PRO A 82 -0.91 26.06 21.52
CA PRO A 82 0.22 25.18 21.26
C PRO A 82 1.12 25.74 20.15
N LEU A 83 2.41 25.41 20.17
CA LEU A 83 3.33 25.72 19.07
C LEU A 83 3.04 24.91 17.84
N ALA A 84 2.64 23.64 18.03
CA ALA A 84 2.27 22.72 16.96
C ALA A 84 1.30 21.66 17.47
N VAL A 85 0.47 21.13 16.57
CA VAL A 85 -0.46 20.02 16.79
C VAL A 85 -0.23 18.97 15.72
N LEU A 86 0.03 17.73 16.13
CA LEU A 86 0.35 16.61 15.26
C LEU A 86 -0.79 15.58 15.24
N ALA A 87 -1.20 15.17 14.03
CA ALA A 87 -1.92 13.91 13.79
C ALA A 87 -1.04 13.02 12.89
N TYR A 88 -0.71 11.82 13.37
CA TYR A 88 0.31 10.95 12.80
C TYR A 88 -0.20 9.52 12.62
N ASN A 89 0.04 8.96 11.45
CA ASN A 89 -0.21 7.57 11.08
C ASN A 89 1.09 6.96 10.56
N GLY A 90 1.75 6.13 11.35
CA GLY A 90 3.00 5.52 10.94
C GLY A 90 3.83 4.96 12.08
N GLU A 91 5.06 4.60 11.74
CA GLU A 91 6.13 4.16 12.64
C GLU A 91 7.47 4.75 12.15
N VAL A 92 8.16 5.49 13.00
CA VAL A 92 9.51 6.03 12.74
C VAL A 92 10.52 5.16 13.45
N TYR A 93 11.17 4.25 12.72
CA TYR A 93 12.03 3.21 13.30
C TYR A 93 13.32 3.72 13.95
N ASN A 94 13.83 4.88 13.54
CA ASN A 94 14.99 5.54 14.17
C ASN A 94 14.60 6.54 15.27
N PHE A 95 13.42 6.37 15.88
CA PHE A 95 12.93 7.31 16.90
C PHE A 95 13.81 7.37 18.15
N ARG A 96 14.51 6.29 18.51
CA ARG A 96 15.38 6.25 19.69
C ARG A 96 16.62 7.12 19.49
N GLU A 97 17.22 7.05 18.32
CA GLU A 97 18.37 7.86 17.90
C GLU A 97 17.98 9.35 17.81
N LEU A 98 16.85 9.63 17.16
CA LEU A 98 16.33 11.01 17.06
C LEU A 98 15.97 11.58 18.42
N ARG A 99 15.38 10.79 19.31
CA ARG A 99 15.09 11.20 20.70
C ARG A 99 16.37 11.60 21.44
N ALA A 100 17.42 10.81 21.33
CA ALA A 100 18.70 11.11 21.98
C ALA A 100 19.31 12.41 21.42
N GLU A 101 19.27 12.63 20.11
CA GLU A 101 19.74 13.86 19.48
C GLU A 101 18.92 15.08 19.93
N LEU A 102 17.59 14.98 19.90
CA LEU A 102 16.69 16.06 20.32
C LEU A 102 16.84 16.39 21.81
N ALA A 103 16.99 15.37 22.67
CA ALA A 103 17.26 15.58 24.09
C ALA A 103 18.58 16.33 24.31
N GLY A 104 19.62 16.02 23.53
CA GLY A 104 20.87 16.74 23.51
C GLY A 104 20.76 18.21 23.08
N ARG A 105 19.69 18.57 22.35
CA ARG A 105 19.33 19.94 21.92
C ARG A 105 18.38 20.65 22.90
N GLY A 106 18.04 19.99 24.03
CA GLY A 106 17.20 20.58 25.07
C GLY A 106 15.73 20.21 25.04
N HIS A 107 15.31 19.37 24.08
CA HIS A 107 13.93 18.85 24.04
C HIS A 107 13.68 17.90 25.22
N ARG A 108 12.49 17.95 25.79
CA ARG A 108 12.04 17.07 26.89
C ARG A 108 10.88 16.21 26.44
N PHE A 109 10.95 14.95 26.82
CA PHE A 109 9.98 13.94 26.44
C PHE A 109 9.25 13.40 27.67
N THR A 110 7.95 13.15 27.55
CA THR A 110 7.09 12.57 28.59
C THR A 110 6.63 11.16 28.25
N THR A 111 6.55 10.83 26.97
CA THR A 111 6.13 9.53 26.48
C THR A 111 7.32 8.72 25.96
N ARG A 112 7.11 7.47 25.65
CA ARG A 112 8.09 6.62 24.95
C ARG A 112 7.75 6.46 23.48
N SER A 113 6.66 7.13 23.02
CA SER A 113 6.15 7.03 21.66
C SER A 113 7.08 7.71 20.66
N ASP A 114 7.15 7.15 19.46
CA ASP A 114 7.74 7.77 18.29
C ASP A 114 6.95 9.01 17.84
N THR A 115 5.64 9.06 18.11
CA THR A 115 4.76 10.21 17.82
C THR A 115 5.31 11.51 18.43
N GLU A 116 5.72 11.47 19.70
CA GLU A 116 6.32 12.62 20.38
C GLU A 116 7.64 13.03 19.74
N VAL A 117 8.43 12.06 19.27
CA VAL A 117 9.68 12.32 18.55
C VAL A 117 9.42 13.02 17.21
N VAL A 118 8.39 12.62 16.46
CA VAL A 118 8.00 13.29 15.21
C VAL A 118 7.58 14.74 15.47
N LEU A 119 6.79 14.99 16.52
CA LEU A 119 6.37 16.34 16.90
C LEU A 119 7.58 17.22 17.25
N HIS A 120 8.49 16.74 18.10
CA HIS A 120 9.71 17.46 18.47
C HIS A 120 10.67 17.63 17.29
N ALA A 121 10.74 16.67 16.36
CA ALA A 121 11.50 16.81 15.12
C ALA A 121 10.97 17.96 14.25
N TYR A 122 9.65 18.13 14.16
CA TYR A 122 9.07 19.28 13.48
C TYR A 122 9.38 20.60 14.19
N LEU A 123 9.32 20.65 15.51
CA LEU A 123 9.66 21.87 16.28
C LEU A 123 11.12 22.29 16.07
N GLU A 124 12.05 21.33 15.98
CA GLU A 124 13.47 21.59 15.80
C GLU A 124 13.85 21.92 14.35
N TRP A 125 13.38 21.12 13.39
CA TRP A 125 13.84 21.18 11.99
C TRP A 125 12.78 21.70 11.01
N GLY A 126 11.57 21.99 11.49
CA GLY A 126 10.45 22.44 10.64
C GLY A 126 10.09 21.39 9.56
N GLU A 127 9.80 21.86 8.37
CA GLU A 127 9.45 21.02 7.22
C GLU A 127 10.54 20.02 6.81
N ARG A 128 11.81 20.29 7.18
CA ARG A 128 12.93 19.40 6.88
C ARG A 128 13.05 18.20 7.82
N CYS A 129 12.21 18.08 8.83
CA CYS A 129 12.18 16.91 9.71
C CYS A 129 12.04 15.60 8.93
N VAL A 130 11.26 15.58 7.85
CA VAL A 130 11.02 14.39 6.99
C VAL A 130 12.30 13.80 6.37
N GLU A 131 13.34 14.61 6.19
CA GLU A 131 14.62 14.17 5.63
C GLU A 131 15.36 13.24 6.62
N ARG A 132 15.04 13.34 7.93
CA ARG A 132 15.67 12.62 9.05
C ARG A 132 14.88 11.40 9.52
N LEU A 133 13.59 11.35 9.21
CA LEU A 133 12.73 10.24 9.62
C LEU A 133 13.01 8.99 8.77
N GLU A 134 13.24 7.86 9.41
CA GLU A 134 13.38 6.55 8.77
C GLU A 134 12.19 5.69 9.20
N GLY A 135 11.33 5.32 8.23
CA GLY A 135 10.12 4.56 8.54
C GLY A 135 9.00 4.78 7.53
N MET A 136 7.83 4.36 7.92
CA MET A 136 6.58 4.46 7.17
C MET A 136 5.67 5.48 7.85
N PHE A 137 5.25 6.52 7.15
CA PHE A 137 4.47 7.58 7.78
C PHE A 137 3.61 8.42 6.83
N ALA A 138 2.49 8.86 7.37
CA ALA A 138 1.73 9.98 6.87
C ALA A 138 1.31 10.84 8.06
N PHE A 139 1.57 12.14 8.04
CA PHE A 139 1.19 13.00 9.14
C PHE A 139 0.78 14.41 8.71
N ALA A 140 0.06 15.04 9.61
CA ALA A 140 -0.36 16.43 9.51
C ALA A 140 0.11 17.20 10.75
N VAL A 141 0.77 18.34 10.55
CA VAL A 141 1.10 19.29 11.60
C VAL A 141 0.40 20.61 11.33
N TRP A 142 -0.39 21.07 12.29
CA TRP A 142 -0.89 22.44 12.32
C TRP A 142 0.02 23.31 13.16
N ASP A 143 0.54 24.41 12.58
CA ASP A 143 1.28 25.46 13.31
C ASP A 143 0.37 26.70 13.44
N PRO A 144 -0.22 26.93 14.62
CA PRO A 144 -1.14 28.07 14.82
C PRO A 144 -0.49 29.44 14.65
N ARG A 145 0.83 29.54 14.92
CA ARG A 145 1.58 30.82 14.81
C ARG A 145 1.75 31.25 13.36
N ARG A 146 1.94 30.24 12.46
CA ARG A 146 2.10 30.45 11.02
C ARG A 146 0.79 30.34 10.27
N ARG A 147 -0.28 29.90 10.94
CA ARG A 147 -1.55 29.54 10.32
C ARG A 147 -1.34 28.61 9.11
N SER A 148 -0.51 27.61 9.28
CA SER A 148 -0.12 26.69 8.20
C SER A 148 -0.30 25.24 8.59
N LEU A 149 -0.84 24.47 7.64
CA LEU A 149 -0.91 23.03 7.68
C LEU A 149 0.28 22.45 6.90
N PHE A 150 1.04 21.58 7.54
CA PHE A 150 2.10 20.80 6.93
C PHE A 150 1.67 19.34 6.84
N LEU A 151 1.60 18.78 5.63
CA LEU A 151 1.33 17.39 5.37
C LEU A 151 2.61 16.72 4.85
N ALA A 152 2.88 15.50 5.31
CA ALA A 152 4.03 14.72 4.86
C ALA A 152 3.65 13.26 4.63
N ARG A 153 4.23 12.64 3.60
CA ARG A 153 4.07 11.21 3.28
C ARG A 153 5.45 10.56 3.09
N ASP A 154 5.61 9.33 3.57
CA ASP A 154 6.86 8.60 3.48
C ASP A 154 7.37 8.39 2.04
N ARG A 155 8.62 7.94 1.93
CA ARG A 155 9.38 7.87 0.66
C ARG A 155 8.74 6.99 -0.41
N PHE A 156 8.02 5.92 -0.01
CA PHE A 156 7.39 4.96 -0.92
C PHE A 156 5.86 5.02 -0.89
N GLY A 157 5.27 5.89 -0.01
CA GLY A 157 3.83 5.99 0.15
C GLY A 157 3.21 4.78 0.85
N ILE A 158 3.96 4.13 1.75
CA ILE A 158 3.49 3.00 2.55
C ILE A 158 2.23 3.40 3.32
N LYS A 159 2.22 4.61 3.89
CA LYS A 159 1.03 5.16 4.54
C LYS A 159 0.28 6.08 3.60
N PRO A 160 -1.04 5.86 3.43
CA PRO A 160 -1.85 6.68 2.52
C PRO A 160 -2.13 8.07 3.11
N LEU A 161 -2.14 9.07 2.23
CA LEU A 161 -2.56 10.43 2.57
C LEU A 161 -3.15 11.10 1.33
N TYR A 162 -4.38 11.57 1.46
CA TYR A 162 -5.14 12.25 0.43
C TYR A 162 -5.51 13.65 0.88
N TYR A 163 -5.72 14.54 -0.09
CA TYR A 163 -6.21 15.90 0.16
C TYR A 163 -7.19 16.36 -0.91
N ALA A 164 -8.03 17.30 -0.54
CA ALA A 164 -8.97 17.96 -1.45
C ALA A 164 -8.93 19.48 -1.22
N PRO A 165 -8.48 20.27 -2.20
CA PRO A 165 -8.69 21.72 -2.15
C PRO A 165 -10.19 22.03 -2.18
N VAL A 166 -10.63 22.92 -1.29
CA VAL A 166 -12.00 23.41 -1.21
C VAL A 166 -12.02 24.94 -1.32
N ALA A 167 -13.19 25.53 -1.53
CA ALA A 167 -13.31 26.96 -1.83
C ALA A 167 -12.64 27.88 -0.78
N ASP A 168 -12.69 27.48 0.49
CA ASP A 168 -12.20 28.25 1.63
C ASP A 168 -11.02 27.61 2.37
N GLY A 169 -10.39 26.56 1.80
CA GLY A 169 -9.27 25.91 2.45
C GLY A 169 -8.84 24.57 1.85
N LEU A 170 -8.49 23.63 2.72
CA LEU A 170 -8.03 22.30 2.33
C LEU A 170 -8.52 21.25 3.33
N VAL A 171 -9.00 20.12 2.82
CA VAL A 171 -9.38 18.93 3.61
C VAL A 171 -8.34 17.83 3.34
N PHE A 172 -7.96 17.08 4.36
CA PHE A 172 -7.03 15.95 4.21
C PHE A 172 -7.51 14.72 5.00
N ALA A 173 -7.13 13.52 4.56
CA ALA A 173 -7.40 12.29 5.28
C ALA A 173 -6.53 11.12 4.79
N SER A 174 -6.43 10.08 5.61
CA SER A 174 -5.80 8.80 5.24
C SER A 174 -6.54 8.08 4.11
N GLU A 175 -7.84 8.32 3.93
CA GLU A 175 -8.68 7.56 2.98
C GLU A 175 -9.68 8.47 2.25
N PRO A 176 -9.98 8.19 0.95
CA PRO A 176 -10.95 8.94 0.17
C PRO A 176 -12.35 9.02 0.81
N LYS A 177 -12.88 7.91 1.36
CA LYS A 177 -14.19 7.89 2.03
C LYS A 177 -14.30 8.89 3.17
N THR A 178 -13.17 9.18 3.83
CA THR A 178 -13.12 10.15 4.93
C THR A 178 -13.19 11.58 4.39
N LEU A 179 -12.54 11.86 3.25
CA LEU A 179 -12.69 13.14 2.55
C LEU A 179 -14.12 13.34 2.07
N LEU A 180 -14.74 12.30 1.52
CA LEU A 180 -16.13 12.33 1.02
C LEU A 180 -17.17 12.51 2.14
N ALA A 181 -16.80 12.24 3.41
CA ALA A 181 -17.66 12.57 4.56
C ALA A 181 -17.72 14.10 4.83
N HIS A 182 -16.79 14.88 4.28
CA HIS A 182 -16.78 16.32 4.40
C HIS A 182 -17.70 16.95 3.34
N PRO A 183 -18.66 17.83 3.70
CA PRO A 183 -19.71 18.30 2.80
C PRO A 183 -19.20 19.11 1.59
N ALA A 184 -18.00 19.69 1.68
CA ALA A 184 -17.38 20.42 0.57
C ALA A 184 -16.72 19.50 -0.48
N VAL A 185 -16.57 18.19 -0.22
CA VAL A 185 -15.94 17.23 -1.13
C VAL A 185 -17.01 16.36 -1.78
N ARG A 186 -17.16 16.46 -3.10
CA ARG A 186 -18.21 15.73 -3.84
C ARG A 186 -17.65 14.43 -4.43
N PRO A 187 -18.43 13.32 -4.42
CA PRO A 187 -18.03 12.02 -4.98
C PRO A 187 -18.16 11.99 -6.51
N THR A 188 -17.70 13.01 -7.21
CA THR A 188 -17.78 13.08 -8.68
C THR A 188 -16.64 12.31 -9.31
N VAL A 189 -16.98 11.43 -10.26
CA VAL A 189 -16.06 10.67 -11.09
C VAL A 189 -16.27 11.07 -12.53
N ASP A 190 -15.26 11.62 -13.16
CA ASP A 190 -15.26 12.00 -14.57
C ASP A 190 -14.50 10.96 -15.42
N LEU A 191 -14.33 11.25 -16.70
CA LEU A 191 -13.65 10.36 -17.63
C LEU A 191 -12.19 10.08 -17.21
N ASP A 192 -11.49 11.08 -16.64
CA ASP A 192 -10.12 10.89 -16.14
C ASP A 192 -10.10 10.00 -14.91
N GLY A 193 -11.06 10.16 -14.00
CA GLY A 193 -11.25 9.25 -12.87
C GLY A 193 -11.52 7.80 -13.31
N LEU A 194 -12.28 7.60 -14.38
CA LEU A 194 -12.51 6.27 -14.93
C LEU A 194 -11.26 5.68 -15.62
N ARG A 195 -10.44 6.52 -16.28
CA ARG A 195 -9.13 6.09 -16.77
C ARG A 195 -8.24 5.59 -15.64
N VAL A 196 -8.17 6.33 -14.52
CA VAL A 196 -7.45 5.91 -13.31
C VAL A 196 -8.02 4.60 -12.77
N LEU A 197 -9.34 4.43 -12.72
CA LEU A 197 -10.01 3.22 -12.22
C LEU A 197 -9.67 1.98 -13.05
N PHE A 198 -9.75 2.09 -14.38
CA PHE A 198 -9.48 0.98 -15.30
C PHE A 198 -7.99 0.83 -15.65
N SER A 199 -7.11 1.63 -15.07
CA SER A 199 -5.67 1.59 -15.33
C SER A 199 -4.91 0.84 -14.26
N MET A 200 -3.92 0.06 -14.70
CA MET A 200 -2.88 -0.49 -13.82
C MET A 200 -1.64 0.43 -13.70
N ALA A 201 -1.67 1.61 -14.35
CA ALA A 201 -0.55 2.56 -14.40
C ALA A 201 -0.95 3.97 -13.94
N ARG A 202 -1.62 4.07 -12.78
CA ARG A 202 -1.96 5.35 -12.14
C ARG A 202 -0.68 6.13 -11.82
N ALA A 203 -0.63 7.39 -12.22
CA ALA A 203 0.47 8.26 -11.83
C ALA A 203 0.34 8.73 -10.37
N PRO A 204 1.46 8.95 -9.66
CA PRO A 204 1.44 9.56 -8.33
C PRO A 204 0.70 10.91 -8.35
N GLY A 205 -0.22 11.09 -7.39
CA GLY A 205 -1.05 12.30 -7.29
C GLY A 205 -2.45 12.17 -7.90
N GLU A 206 -2.71 11.14 -8.71
CA GLU A 206 -4.02 10.90 -9.32
C GLU A 206 -4.98 10.17 -8.37
N SER A 207 -6.28 10.43 -8.54
CA SER A 207 -7.37 9.77 -7.82
C SER A 207 -8.55 9.54 -8.76
N VAL A 208 -9.38 8.53 -8.45
CA VAL A 208 -10.62 8.27 -9.17
C VAL A 208 -11.64 9.42 -9.00
N TYR A 209 -11.62 10.10 -7.86
CA TYR A 209 -12.52 11.21 -7.58
C TYR A 209 -11.91 12.55 -8.03
N ARG A 210 -12.63 13.30 -8.87
CA ARG A 210 -12.17 14.58 -9.44
C ARG A 210 -11.65 15.59 -8.42
N ALA A 211 -12.30 15.68 -7.26
CA ALA A 211 -11.94 16.63 -6.22
C ALA A 211 -10.76 16.20 -5.33
N ILE A 212 -10.40 14.91 -5.35
CA ILE A 212 -9.40 14.32 -4.45
C ILE A 212 -8.06 14.20 -5.18
N ARG A 213 -6.98 14.40 -4.42
CA ARG A 213 -5.60 14.17 -4.86
C ARG A 213 -4.91 13.23 -3.88
N ASP A 214 -4.13 12.29 -4.39
CA ASP A 214 -3.18 11.51 -3.61
C ASP A 214 -1.94 12.37 -3.33
N LEU A 215 -1.47 12.46 -2.08
CA LEU A 215 -0.17 13.10 -1.82
C LEU A 215 0.93 12.16 -2.29
N PRO A 216 1.75 12.52 -3.30
CA PRO A 216 2.71 11.59 -3.87
C PRO A 216 3.72 11.10 -2.84
N PRO A 217 4.25 9.85 -2.97
CA PRO A 217 5.33 9.34 -2.15
C PRO A 217 6.55 10.28 -2.14
N GLY A 218 7.21 10.43 -0.99
CA GLY A 218 8.38 11.30 -0.85
C GLY A 218 8.08 12.79 -0.99
N HIS A 219 6.82 13.20 -0.77
CA HIS A 219 6.42 14.61 -0.87
C HIS A 219 5.87 15.15 0.44
N THR A 220 5.97 16.45 0.55
CA THR A 220 5.32 17.28 1.56
C THR A 220 4.42 18.31 0.90
N LEU A 221 3.39 18.75 1.63
CA LEU A 221 2.49 19.82 1.21
C LEU A 221 2.37 20.81 2.34
N VAL A 222 2.55 22.09 2.04
CA VAL A 222 2.28 23.21 2.96
C VAL A 222 1.09 23.97 2.44
N HIS A 223 0.08 24.19 3.27
CA HIS A 223 -1.09 25.03 2.97
C HIS A 223 -1.22 26.12 4.03
N GLY A 224 -1.28 27.38 3.60
CA GLY A 224 -1.41 28.55 4.46
C GLY A 224 -1.91 29.77 3.70
N GLU A 225 -1.70 30.96 4.25
CA GLU A 225 -2.14 32.23 3.63
C GLU A 225 -1.59 32.43 2.21
N GLY A 226 -0.38 31.93 1.93
CA GLY A 226 0.28 31.99 0.61
C GLY A 226 -0.23 30.95 -0.40
N GLY A 227 -1.22 30.13 -0.06
CA GLY A 227 -1.75 29.05 -0.90
C GLY A 227 -1.16 27.67 -0.55
N THR A 228 -1.14 26.77 -1.55
CA THR A 228 -0.67 25.38 -1.39
C THR A 228 0.62 25.19 -2.15
N VAL A 229 1.65 24.67 -1.47
CA VAL A 229 2.96 24.35 -2.06
C VAL A 229 3.25 22.87 -1.86
N LEU A 230 3.47 22.15 -2.95
CA LEU A 230 3.88 20.75 -2.98
C LEU A 230 5.40 20.70 -3.20
N ARG A 231 6.12 19.93 -2.37
CA ARG A 231 7.58 19.77 -2.46
C ARG A 231 7.95 18.30 -2.40
N ARG A 232 8.78 17.84 -3.35
CA ARG A 232 9.44 16.53 -3.26
C ARG A 232 10.68 16.64 -2.36
N TYR A 233 10.72 15.90 -1.26
CA TYR A 233 11.85 15.89 -0.34
C TYR A 233 12.80 14.69 -0.57
N TRP A 234 12.32 13.66 -1.28
CA TRP A 234 13.10 12.46 -1.58
C TRP A 234 12.79 11.91 -2.98
N GLN A 235 13.80 11.34 -3.62
CA GLN A 235 13.69 10.58 -4.87
C GLN A 235 14.83 9.57 -4.94
N LEU A 236 14.65 8.53 -5.80
CA LEU A 236 15.72 7.60 -6.16
C LEU A 236 16.82 8.35 -6.90
N GLU A 237 18.08 7.97 -6.62
CA GLU A 237 19.25 8.53 -7.27
C GLU A 237 20.04 7.45 -8.00
N ALA A 238 20.40 7.69 -9.27
CA ALA A 238 21.31 6.84 -10.00
C ALA A 238 22.76 7.14 -9.56
N ARG A 239 23.44 6.10 -9.07
CA ARG A 239 24.82 6.15 -8.58
C ARG A 239 25.61 4.98 -9.14
N PRO A 240 26.92 5.12 -9.44
CA PRO A 240 27.78 3.98 -9.79
C PRO A 240 27.78 2.93 -8.66
N HIS A 241 27.80 1.66 -9.04
CA HIS A 241 27.96 0.55 -8.12
C HIS A 241 29.40 0.05 -8.19
N GLU A 242 30.13 0.12 -7.08
CA GLU A 242 31.58 -0.14 -7.02
C GLU A 242 31.93 -1.47 -6.35
N HIS A 243 30.95 -2.17 -5.75
CA HIS A 243 31.16 -3.42 -5.04
C HIS A 243 31.18 -4.60 -6.00
N ASP A 244 32.05 -5.59 -5.68
CA ASP A 244 32.01 -6.92 -6.30
C ASP A 244 30.80 -7.73 -5.80
N LEU A 245 30.59 -8.92 -6.34
CA LEU A 245 29.44 -9.76 -6.03
C LEU A 245 29.39 -10.10 -4.53
N ASP A 246 30.51 -10.57 -3.95
CA ASP A 246 30.56 -11.01 -2.56
C ASP A 246 30.28 -9.87 -1.59
N THR A 247 30.83 -8.70 -1.86
CA THR A 247 30.55 -7.49 -1.07
C THR A 247 29.12 -7.03 -1.23
N THR A 248 28.57 -7.15 -2.45
CA THR A 248 27.16 -6.80 -2.74
C THR A 248 26.20 -7.71 -1.97
N VAL A 249 26.42 -9.04 -2.00
CA VAL A 249 25.62 -10.03 -1.25
C VAL A 249 25.65 -9.72 0.25
N ARG A 250 26.85 -9.49 0.81
CA ARG A 250 27.01 -9.16 2.23
C ARG A 250 26.31 -7.85 2.60
N THR A 251 26.45 -6.80 1.79
CA THR A 251 25.81 -5.50 2.06
C THR A 251 24.27 -5.60 2.00
N VAL A 252 23.71 -6.32 1.02
CA VAL A 252 22.26 -6.61 0.96
C VAL A 252 21.81 -7.32 2.22
N ARG A 253 22.57 -8.34 2.67
CA ARG A 253 22.27 -9.07 3.89
C ARG A 253 22.25 -8.16 5.12
N GLU A 254 23.28 -7.35 5.34
CA GLU A 254 23.41 -6.44 6.47
C GLU A 254 22.28 -5.40 6.50
N LEU A 255 21.91 -4.84 5.34
CA LEU A 255 20.80 -3.90 5.22
C LEU A 255 19.46 -4.57 5.55
N LEU A 256 19.22 -5.79 5.09
CA LEU A 256 18.01 -6.56 5.42
C LEU A 256 17.94 -6.90 6.91
N GLU A 257 19.02 -7.37 7.52
CA GLU A 257 19.10 -7.64 8.96
C GLU A 257 18.77 -6.40 9.78
N SER A 258 19.36 -5.25 9.40
CA SER A 258 19.10 -3.96 10.05
C SER A 258 17.65 -3.53 9.90
N SER A 259 17.07 -3.67 8.69
CA SER A 259 15.68 -3.29 8.45
C SER A 259 14.70 -4.15 9.24
N VAL A 260 14.84 -5.48 9.17
CA VAL A 260 13.97 -6.40 9.92
C VAL A 260 14.07 -6.15 11.42
N ALA A 261 15.29 -6.02 11.97
CA ALA A 261 15.48 -5.79 13.41
C ALA A 261 14.80 -4.49 13.89
N ARG A 262 14.88 -3.41 13.11
CA ARG A 262 14.21 -2.14 13.43
C ARG A 262 12.69 -2.25 13.38
N GLU A 263 12.15 -3.03 12.45
CA GLU A 263 10.71 -3.21 12.27
C GLU A 263 10.08 -4.21 13.26
N LEU A 264 10.89 -4.91 14.06
CA LEU A 264 10.39 -5.76 15.15
C LEU A 264 9.98 -4.97 16.41
N VAL A 265 10.30 -3.68 16.51
CA VAL A 265 9.95 -2.85 17.67
C VAL A 265 8.43 -2.75 17.78
N SER A 266 7.86 -3.32 18.86
CA SER A 266 6.43 -3.35 19.13
C SER A 266 6.18 -3.67 20.60
N ASP A 267 5.25 -2.94 21.26
CA ASP A 267 4.77 -3.26 22.62
C ASP A 267 3.59 -4.24 22.60
N VAL A 268 3.18 -4.71 21.41
CA VAL A 268 2.05 -5.63 21.18
C VAL A 268 2.48 -6.84 20.36
N PRO A 269 1.71 -7.94 20.36
CA PRO A 269 2.06 -9.14 19.59
C PRO A 269 2.26 -8.87 18.09
N LEU A 270 3.34 -9.44 17.56
CA LEU A 270 3.78 -9.34 16.16
C LEU A 270 3.84 -10.72 15.52
N SER A 271 3.54 -10.80 14.22
CA SER A 271 3.63 -12.01 13.38
C SER A 271 4.38 -11.70 12.08
N VAL A 272 4.83 -12.72 11.37
CA VAL A 272 5.36 -12.62 10.00
C VAL A 272 4.46 -13.41 9.05
N LEU A 273 4.03 -12.78 7.96
CA LEU A 273 3.29 -13.46 6.91
C LEU A 273 4.25 -14.35 6.10
N LEU A 274 3.99 -15.64 6.08
CA LEU A 274 4.89 -16.63 5.52
C LEU A 274 4.22 -17.43 4.40
N SER A 275 4.55 -17.15 3.15
CA SER A 275 4.05 -17.90 1.98
C SER A 275 4.96 -19.07 1.58
N GLY A 276 6.11 -19.22 2.22
CA GLY A 276 7.15 -20.17 1.77
C GLY A 276 7.86 -19.75 0.47
N GLY A 277 7.61 -18.54 -0.03
CA GLY A 277 8.42 -17.89 -1.07
C GLY A 277 9.68 -17.28 -0.47
N LEU A 278 10.69 -17.04 -1.31
CA LEU A 278 12.01 -16.52 -0.90
C LEU A 278 11.91 -15.28 -0.01
N ASP A 279 11.08 -14.31 -0.39
CA ASP A 279 10.98 -13.00 0.25
C ASP A 279 10.46 -13.08 1.68
N SER A 280 9.27 -13.65 1.86
CA SER A 280 8.63 -13.82 3.17
C SER A 280 9.44 -14.76 4.08
N SER A 281 10.07 -15.79 3.50
CA SER A 281 10.92 -16.71 4.24
C SER A 281 12.19 -16.05 4.75
N THR A 282 12.80 -15.16 3.95
CA THR A 282 13.97 -14.37 4.37
C THR A 282 13.60 -13.44 5.53
N VAL A 283 12.46 -12.72 5.45
CA VAL A 283 11.98 -11.88 6.56
C VAL A 283 11.74 -12.71 7.82
N ALA A 284 11.08 -13.86 7.69
CA ALA A 284 10.77 -14.74 8.83
C ALA A 284 12.04 -15.29 9.51
N ALA A 285 13.03 -15.70 8.73
CA ALA A 285 14.29 -16.22 9.26
C ALA A 285 15.13 -15.13 9.95
N LEU A 286 15.17 -13.93 9.38
CA LEU A 286 15.85 -12.78 10.00
C LEU A 286 15.14 -12.34 11.28
N ALA A 287 13.81 -12.30 11.28
CA ALA A 287 13.02 -11.99 12.48
C ALA A 287 13.26 -13.03 13.59
N ALA A 288 13.31 -14.34 13.23
CA ALA A 288 13.63 -15.40 14.20
C ALA A 288 15.00 -15.21 14.83
N ARG A 289 16.04 -14.92 14.04
CA ARG A 289 17.40 -14.66 14.54
C ARG A 289 17.45 -13.43 15.46
N ALA A 290 16.80 -12.33 15.06
CA ALA A 290 16.77 -11.10 15.84
C ALA A 290 16.09 -11.31 17.20
N LEU A 291 14.90 -11.94 17.24
CA LEU A 291 14.17 -12.22 18.47
C LEU A 291 14.92 -13.20 19.39
N ALA A 292 15.55 -14.22 18.82
CA ALA A 292 16.37 -15.17 19.59
C ALA A 292 17.58 -14.48 20.25
N ALA A 293 18.20 -13.52 19.57
CA ALA A 293 19.33 -12.75 20.09
C ALA A 293 18.93 -11.76 21.18
N GLU A 294 17.74 -11.16 21.10
CA GLU A 294 17.28 -10.14 22.04
C GLU A 294 16.74 -10.73 23.35
N ASN A 295 15.87 -11.77 23.27
CA ASN A 295 15.12 -12.23 24.44
C ASN A 295 14.85 -13.75 24.46
N GLY A 296 15.41 -14.53 23.53
CA GLY A 296 15.15 -15.96 23.37
C GLY A 296 13.73 -16.31 22.90
N GLY A 297 12.99 -15.31 22.39
CA GLY A 297 11.62 -15.50 21.90
C GLY A 297 11.56 -16.26 20.57
N ARG A 298 10.41 -16.93 20.34
CA ARG A 298 10.11 -17.56 19.04
C ARG A 298 9.34 -16.60 18.16
N VAL A 299 9.66 -16.58 16.88
CA VAL A 299 8.88 -15.83 15.89
C VAL A 299 7.52 -16.49 15.67
N ARG A 300 6.46 -15.69 15.59
CA ARG A 300 5.15 -16.14 15.12
C ARG A 300 5.09 -15.98 13.61
N THR A 301 4.63 -17.02 12.91
CA THR A 301 4.43 -16.97 11.46
C THR A 301 3.02 -17.40 11.11
N THR A 302 2.47 -16.83 10.03
CA THR A 302 1.13 -17.15 9.57
C THR A 302 1.12 -17.38 8.07
N THR A 303 0.53 -18.50 7.65
CA THR A 303 0.29 -18.84 6.25
C THR A 303 -1.21 -18.91 5.98
N VAL A 304 -1.59 -18.59 4.74
CA VAL A 304 -2.96 -18.74 4.24
C VAL A 304 -2.98 -19.84 3.18
N THR A 305 -3.95 -20.72 3.26
CA THR A 305 -4.21 -21.76 2.28
C THR A 305 -5.70 -21.85 1.97
N TYR A 306 -6.05 -22.57 0.90
CA TYR A 306 -7.44 -22.83 0.57
C TYR A 306 -7.76 -24.30 0.83
N SER A 307 -9.00 -24.58 1.25
CA SER A 307 -9.44 -25.95 1.52
C SER A 307 -9.28 -26.83 0.29
N GLY A 308 -8.57 -27.96 0.48
CA GLY A 308 -8.27 -28.91 -0.60
C GLY A 308 -7.30 -28.40 -1.68
N TYR A 309 -6.74 -27.20 -1.56
CA TYR A 309 -5.88 -26.61 -2.58
C TYR A 309 -4.59 -27.41 -2.80
N SER A 310 -3.92 -27.80 -1.73
CA SER A 310 -2.66 -28.56 -1.85
C SER A 310 -2.84 -29.93 -2.50
N ASP A 311 -3.98 -30.58 -2.28
CA ASP A 311 -4.26 -31.92 -2.79
C ASP A 311 -4.73 -31.91 -4.25
N ASN A 312 -5.38 -30.80 -4.68
CA ASN A 312 -5.99 -30.65 -6.00
C ASN A 312 -5.30 -29.59 -6.86
N PHE A 313 -4.13 -29.12 -6.46
CA PHE A 313 -3.41 -28.04 -7.12
C PHE A 313 -3.16 -28.34 -8.61
N GLN A 314 -3.50 -27.37 -9.45
CA GLN A 314 -3.18 -27.40 -10.88
C GLN A 314 -2.15 -26.28 -11.16
N PRO A 315 -0.97 -26.63 -11.70
CA PRO A 315 -0.01 -25.60 -12.14
C PRO A 315 -0.62 -24.68 -13.18
N ASP A 316 -0.31 -23.37 -13.06
CA ASP A 316 -0.68 -22.36 -14.05
C ASP A 316 0.56 -21.64 -14.61
N LEU A 317 0.38 -20.60 -15.41
CA LEU A 317 1.45 -19.84 -16.07
C LEU A 317 2.50 -19.31 -15.08
N VAL A 318 2.11 -18.97 -13.85
CA VAL A 318 2.94 -18.28 -12.86
C VAL A 318 3.07 -19.03 -11.54
N ARG A 319 2.38 -20.16 -11.36
CA ARG A 319 2.41 -20.99 -10.14
C ARG A 319 2.68 -22.45 -10.48
N SER A 320 3.80 -22.96 -10.01
CA SER A 320 4.24 -24.36 -10.22
C SER A 320 3.90 -25.29 -9.05
N ALA A 321 3.66 -24.76 -7.85
CA ALA A 321 3.41 -25.52 -6.64
C ALA A 321 2.62 -24.70 -5.59
N PRO A 322 1.86 -25.37 -4.68
CA PRO A 322 1.17 -24.69 -3.59
C PRO A 322 2.15 -24.15 -2.53
N ASP A 323 1.74 -23.12 -1.80
CA ASP A 323 2.57 -22.40 -0.82
C ASP A 323 2.77 -23.15 0.50
N ALA A 324 1.72 -23.78 1.03
CA ALA A 324 1.69 -24.32 2.39
C ALA A 324 2.82 -25.32 2.72
N PRO A 325 3.22 -26.26 1.84
CA PRO A 325 4.33 -27.17 2.13
C PRO A 325 5.67 -26.45 2.35
N TYR A 326 5.93 -25.40 1.57
CA TYR A 326 7.16 -24.60 1.71
C TYR A 326 7.12 -23.73 2.97
N ALA A 327 5.96 -23.16 3.30
CA ALA A 327 5.80 -22.37 4.51
C ALA A 327 6.04 -23.21 5.77
N ARG A 328 5.50 -24.45 5.83
CA ARG A 328 5.76 -25.39 6.92
C ARG A 328 7.25 -25.72 7.03
N ALA A 329 7.90 -26.02 5.91
CA ALA A 329 9.33 -26.32 5.90
C ALA A 329 10.20 -25.19 6.45
N VAL A 330 9.86 -23.92 6.14
CA VAL A 330 10.52 -22.75 6.72
C VAL A 330 10.21 -22.63 8.20
N ALA A 331 8.95 -22.74 8.59
CA ALA A 331 8.51 -22.63 9.98
C ALA A 331 9.22 -23.65 10.89
N ASP A 332 9.31 -24.91 10.44
CA ASP A 332 10.03 -25.99 11.13
C ASP A 332 11.53 -25.69 11.22
N HIS A 333 12.15 -25.22 10.10
CA HIS A 333 13.57 -24.92 10.04
C HIS A 333 13.99 -23.79 11.01
N ILE A 334 13.19 -22.74 11.12
CA ILE A 334 13.47 -21.60 12.01
C ILE A 334 12.88 -21.78 13.42
N GLY A 335 12.18 -22.87 13.68
CA GLY A 335 11.51 -23.15 14.96
C GLY A 335 10.40 -22.17 15.30
N ALA A 336 9.64 -21.72 14.31
CA ALA A 336 8.56 -20.75 14.49
C ALA A 336 7.34 -21.32 15.23
N ASP A 337 6.57 -20.41 15.83
CA ASP A 337 5.18 -20.68 16.26
C ASP A 337 4.27 -20.39 15.06
N HIS A 338 3.92 -21.45 14.30
CA HIS A 338 3.30 -21.34 12.99
C HIS A 338 1.79 -21.59 13.03
N LEU A 339 1.03 -20.65 12.43
CA LEU A 339 -0.41 -20.74 12.27
C LEU A 339 -0.77 -20.85 10.77
N GLU A 340 -1.62 -21.79 10.43
CA GLU A 340 -2.24 -21.89 9.11
C GLU A 340 -3.69 -21.42 9.18
N ILE A 341 -4.06 -20.49 8.31
CA ILE A 341 -5.43 -20.01 8.12
C ILE A 341 -5.96 -20.65 6.85
N GLU A 342 -6.87 -21.60 7.01
CA GLU A 342 -7.55 -22.24 5.88
C GLU A 342 -8.81 -21.45 5.51
N LEU A 343 -8.90 -21.08 4.23
CA LEU A 343 -10.06 -20.39 3.64
C LEU A 343 -10.84 -21.33 2.76
N THR A 344 -12.16 -21.24 2.82
CA THR A 344 -13.08 -21.93 1.93
C THR A 344 -13.58 -21.01 0.82
N THR A 345 -14.10 -21.57 -0.25
CA THR A 345 -14.79 -20.78 -1.30
C THR A 345 -15.94 -19.96 -0.71
N ALA A 346 -16.64 -20.47 0.30
CA ALA A 346 -17.71 -19.74 0.98
C ALA A 346 -17.20 -18.45 1.66
N ASP A 347 -15.98 -18.47 2.21
CA ASP A 347 -15.37 -17.28 2.80
C ASP A 347 -15.07 -16.21 1.75
N LEU A 348 -14.66 -16.62 0.54
CA LEU A 348 -14.29 -15.73 -0.55
C LEU A 348 -15.50 -15.07 -1.23
N ILE A 349 -16.61 -15.83 -1.40
CA ILE A 349 -17.84 -15.32 -2.02
C ILE A 349 -18.78 -14.64 -1.02
N ALA A 350 -18.48 -14.71 0.29
CA ALA A 350 -19.32 -14.12 1.33
C ALA A 350 -19.60 -12.63 1.04
N PRO A 351 -20.87 -12.20 0.91
CA PRO A 351 -21.19 -10.81 0.59
C PRO A 351 -20.62 -9.80 1.59
N ALA A 352 -20.49 -10.20 2.87
CA ALA A 352 -19.90 -9.36 3.90
C ALA A 352 -18.39 -9.12 3.65
N ALA A 353 -17.64 -10.16 3.28
CA ALA A 353 -16.21 -10.05 2.98
C ALA A 353 -15.96 -9.20 1.73
N ARG A 354 -16.72 -9.44 0.65
CA ARG A 354 -16.60 -8.67 -0.60
C ARG A 354 -16.98 -7.18 -0.39
N ARG A 355 -18.00 -6.88 0.43
CA ARG A 355 -18.30 -5.50 0.84
C ARG A 355 -17.20 -4.89 1.71
N ALA A 356 -16.58 -5.66 2.60
CA ALA A 356 -15.47 -5.19 3.41
C ALA A 356 -14.28 -4.78 2.56
N VAL A 357 -13.93 -5.58 1.54
CA VAL A 357 -12.87 -5.25 0.56
C VAL A 357 -13.17 -3.94 -0.16
N LEU A 358 -14.38 -3.79 -0.72
CA LEU A 358 -14.77 -2.56 -1.42
C LEU A 358 -14.74 -1.33 -0.49
N ARG A 359 -15.18 -1.49 0.76
CA ARG A 359 -15.11 -0.43 1.78
C ARG A 359 -13.68 -0.10 2.18
N ALA A 360 -12.78 -1.09 2.21
CA ALA A 360 -11.38 -0.89 2.52
C ALA A 360 -10.68 -0.08 1.44
N GLN A 361 -10.89 -0.46 0.18
CA GLN A 361 -10.19 0.15 -0.96
C GLN A 361 -10.80 1.47 -1.43
N ASP A 362 -12.07 1.77 -1.09
CA ASP A 362 -12.86 2.93 -1.53
C ASP A 362 -13.19 2.97 -3.02
N ILE A 363 -12.56 2.13 -3.81
CA ILE A 363 -12.74 1.99 -5.26
C ILE A 363 -12.79 0.50 -5.64
N PRO A 364 -13.41 0.13 -6.76
CA PRO A 364 -13.31 -1.22 -7.33
C PRO A 364 -11.85 -1.62 -7.57
N ALA A 365 -11.56 -2.89 -7.34
CA ALA A 365 -10.26 -3.47 -7.59
C ALA A 365 -10.40 -4.74 -8.43
N PRO A 366 -9.51 -4.97 -9.39
CA PRO A 366 -9.64 -6.07 -10.35
C PRO A 366 -9.23 -7.43 -9.79
N PHE A 367 -8.64 -7.48 -8.60
CA PHE A 367 -7.98 -8.69 -8.09
C PHE A 367 -8.92 -9.75 -7.48
N GLY A 368 -10.23 -9.49 -7.45
CA GLY A 368 -11.28 -10.46 -7.14
C GLY A 368 -11.04 -11.28 -5.86
N ASP A 369 -10.89 -12.59 -6.01
CA ASP A 369 -10.65 -13.53 -4.92
C ASP A 369 -9.32 -13.27 -4.18
N MET A 370 -8.28 -12.75 -4.86
CA MET A 370 -7.04 -12.38 -4.18
C MET A 370 -7.23 -11.26 -3.15
N ASP A 371 -8.08 -10.28 -3.42
CA ASP A 371 -8.36 -9.22 -2.45
C ASP A 371 -9.17 -9.73 -1.28
N THR A 372 -10.17 -10.57 -1.54
CA THR A 372 -10.99 -11.15 -0.48
C THR A 372 -10.19 -12.10 0.39
N SER A 373 -9.34 -12.95 -0.20
CA SER A 373 -8.46 -13.83 0.57
C SER A 373 -7.39 -13.07 1.35
N THR A 374 -6.80 -12.00 0.78
CA THR A 374 -5.87 -11.13 1.50
C THR A 374 -6.55 -10.46 2.71
N TYR A 375 -7.77 -9.95 2.54
CA TYR A 375 -8.56 -9.41 3.65
C TYR A 375 -8.83 -10.46 4.73
N GLN A 376 -9.28 -11.67 4.35
CA GLN A 376 -9.55 -12.77 5.29
C GLN A 376 -8.28 -13.22 6.01
N ALA A 377 -7.15 -13.25 5.30
CA ALA A 377 -5.84 -13.51 5.88
C ALA A 377 -5.51 -12.51 6.98
N PHE A 378 -5.59 -11.22 6.67
CA PHE A 378 -5.33 -10.15 7.64
C PHE A 378 -6.30 -10.19 8.81
N ALA A 379 -7.58 -10.46 8.56
CA ALA A 379 -8.58 -10.64 9.61
C ALA A 379 -8.29 -11.85 10.50
N GLY A 380 -7.72 -12.92 9.95
CA GLY A 380 -7.26 -14.08 10.71
C GLY A 380 -6.05 -13.73 11.59
N VAL A 381 -5.04 -13.06 11.03
CA VAL A 381 -3.83 -12.62 11.76
C VAL A 381 -4.17 -11.63 12.87
N SER A 382 -5.09 -10.68 12.63
CA SER A 382 -5.45 -9.64 13.60
C SER A 382 -6.05 -10.18 14.90
N ARG A 383 -6.56 -11.41 14.92
CA ARG A 383 -7.04 -12.09 16.14
C ARG A 383 -5.92 -12.45 17.11
N HIS A 384 -4.68 -12.51 16.64
CA HIS A 384 -3.52 -12.98 17.40
C HIS A 384 -2.37 -11.98 17.47
N SER A 385 -2.33 -11.03 16.53
CA SER A 385 -1.26 -10.03 16.42
C SER A 385 -1.82 -8.71 15.90
N LYS A 386 -1.32 -7.59 16.40
CA LYS A 386 -1.67 -6.26 15.88
C LYS A 386 -0.70 -5.78 14.79
N VAL A 387 0.44 -6.42 14.66
CA VAL A 387 1.50 -6.10 13.70
C VAL A 387 1.86 -7.34 12.91
N ALA A 388 2.12 -7.18 11.61
CA ALA A 388 2.64 -8.24 10.75
C ALA A 388 3.72 -7.72 9.81
N LEU A 389 4.83 -8.48 9.64
CA LEU A 389 5.84 -8.22 8.63
C LEU A 389 5.52 -9.00 7.36
N THR A 390 5.84 -8.43 6.19
CA THR A 390 5.68 -9.07 4.87
C THR A 390 6.93 -8.95 4.01
N GLY A 391 6.99 -9.75 2.94
CA GLY A 391 8.06 -9.72 1.95
C GLY A 391 7.82 -8.76 0.76
N GLU A 392 6.85 -7.85 0.83
CA GLU A 392 6.58 -6.89 -0.25
C GLU A 392 7.79 -6.03 -0.58
N SER A 393 7.92 -5.59 -1.80
CA SER A 393 9.03 -4.84 -2.42
C SER A 393 10.23 -5.67 -2.86
N ALA A 394 10.38 -6.91 -2.46
CA ALA A 394 11.51 -7.74 -2.87
C ALA A 394 11.53 -7.98 -4.39
N ASP A 395 10.36 -8.17 -4.99
CA ASP A 395 10.22 -8.37 -6.44
C ASP A 395 10.67 -7.13 -7.24
N GLU A 396 10.31 -5.95 -6.77
CA GLU A 396 10.63 -4.66 -7.40
C GLU A 396 12.12 -4.36 -7.40
N ILE A 397 12.82 -4.65 -6.29
CA ILE A 397 14.23 -4.28 -6.13
C ILE A 397 15.20 -5.36 -6.62
N PHE A 398 14.78 -6.64 -6.66
CA PHE A 398 15.63 -7.76 -7.07
C PHE A 398 15.18 -8.43 -8.38
N GLY A 399 14.19 -7.89 -9.09
CA GLY A 399 13.76 -8.41 -10.38
C GLY A 399 13.04 -9.75 -10.28
N GLY A 400 12.03 -9.87 -9.41
CA GLY A 400 11.32 -11.13 -9.18
C GLY A 400 10.17 -11.40 -10.15
N TYR A 401 9.70 -10.42 -10.89
CA TYR A 401 8.58 -10.57 -11.82
C TYR A 401 8.98 -11.24 -13.12
N SER A 402 8.16 -12.19 -13.60
CA SER A 402 8.42 -12.95 -14.83
C SER A 402 8.57 -12.06 -16.07
N TRP A 403 7.79 -10.99 -16.16
CA TRP A 403 7.82 -10.08 -17.31
C TRP A 403 9.14 -9.30 -17.50
N VAL A 404 10.00 -9.21 -16.46
CA VAL A 404 11.34 -8.60 -16.62
C VAL A 404 12.36 -9.56 -17.22
N HIS A 405 12.04 -10.87 -17.24
CA HIS A 405 12.87 -11.93 -17.80
C HIS A 405 12.42 -12.39 -19.19
N ILE A 406 11.29 -11.86 -19.70
CA ILE A 406 10.78 -12.11 -21.05
C ILE A 406 11.20 -10.95 -21.93
N PRO A 407 12.16 -11.12 -22.88
CA PRO A 407 12.70 -10.01 -23.68
C PRO A 407 11.64 -9.18 -24.38
N ASP A 408 10.64 -9.81 -25.01
CA ASP A 408 9.57 -9.15 -25.73
C ASP A 408 8.75 -8.21 -24.83
N LEU A 409 8.62 -8.50 -23.55
CA LEU A 409 7.90 -7.67 -22.57
C LEU A 409 8.84 -6.65 -21.90
N ALA A 410 10.06 -7.08 -21.56
CA ALA A 410 11.00 -6.24 -20.84
C ALA A 410 11.44 -5.00 -21.65
N TYR A 411 11.52 -5.11 -23.00
CA TYR A 411 11.95 -4.04 -23.88
C TYR A 411 10.82 -3.27 -24.56
N GLU A 412 9.56 -3.61 -24.28
CA GLU A 412 8.43 -2.87 -24.83
C GLU A 412 8.38 -1.43 -24.31
N GLU A 413 7.99 -0.46 -25.16
CA GLU A 413 7.90 0.96 -24.81
C GLU A 413 6.60 1.27 -24.07
N GLN A 414 6.34 0.52 -22.99
CA GLN A 414 5.21 0.73 -22.06
C GLN A 414 5.56 0.19 -20.67
N PHE A 415 4.62 0.34 -19.72
CA PHE A 415 4.77 -0.25 -18.40
C PHE A 415 4.83 -1.79 -18.49
N PRO A 416 5.85 -2.46 -17.92
CA PRO A 416 6.06 -3.90 -18.11
C PRO A 416 4.86 -4.77 -17.69
N TRP A 417 4.15 -4.41 -16.62
CA TRP A 417 2.95 -5.13 -16.17
C TRP A 417 1.74 -4.90 -17.07
N VAL A 418 1.64 -3.73 -17.74
CA VAL A 418 0.62 -3.47 -18.77
C VAL A 418 0.93 -4.27 -20.03
N ALA A 419 2.21 -4.37 -20.42
CA ALA A 419 2.64 -5.23 -21.51
C ALA A 419 2.27 -6.69 -21.24
N PHE A 420 2.55 -7.19 -20.04
CA PHE A 420 2.19 -8.55 -19.61
C PHE A 420 0.67 -8.79 -19.63
N GLU A 421 -0.12 -7.83 -19.12
CA GLU A 421 -1.57 -7.88 -19.13
C GLU A 421 -2.10 -7.97 -20.57
N GLN A 422 -1.61 -7.14 -21.49
CA GLN A 422 -2.03 -7.11 -22.88
C GLN A 422 -1.52 -8.32 -23.70
N TRP A 423 -0.42 -8.92 -23.28
CA TRP A 423 0.11 -10.14 -23.88
C TRP A 423 -0.81 -11.35 -23.64
N HIS A 424 -1.52 -11.39 -22.51
CA HIS A 424 -2.43 -12.49 -22.18
C HIS A 424 -3.77 -12.35 -22.93
N PRO A 425 -4.27 -13.43 -23.59
CA PRO A 425 -5.49 -13.37 -24.40
C PRO A 425 -6.73 -12.86 -23.64
N GLY A 426 -6.88 -13.22 -22.37
CA GLY A 426 -8.03 -12.87 -21.53
C GLY A 426 -8.10 -11.42 -21.09
N THR A 427 -6.98 -10.70 -21.15
CA THR A 427 -6.86 -9.31 -20.69
C THR A 427 -6.28 -8.38 -21.75
N ARG A 428 -6.22 -8.84 -23.02
CA ARG A 428 -5.61 -8.08 -24.14
C ARG A 428 -6.17 -6.66 -24.29
N GLU A 429 -7.42 -6.44 -23.97
CA GLU A 429 -8.08 -5.12 -24.05
C GLU A 429 -7.88 -4.28 -22.78
N GLY A 430 -7.12 -4.76 -21.81
CA GLY A 430 -6.96 -4.19 -20.50
C GLY A 430 -7.85 -4.83 -19.45
N LEU A 431 -7.38 -4.85 -18.22
CA LEU A 431 -8.06 -5.47 -17.10
C LEU A 431 -9.40 -4.81 -16.79
N GLY A 432 -10.50 -5.60 -16.83
CA GLY A 432 -11.86 -5.10 -16.65
C GLY A 432 -12.44 -4.34 -17.85
N GLN A 433 -11.70 -4.19 -18.95
CA GLN A 433 -12.13 -3.41 -20.11
C GLN A 433 -12.78 -4.25 -21.20
N GLY A 434 -12.57 -5.57 -21.22
CA GLY A 434 -13.07 -6.47 -22.25
C GLY A 434 -14.61 -6.47 -22.41
N LEU A 435 -15.32 -6.11 -21.32
CA LEU A 435 -16.79 -6.07 -21.28
C LEU A 435 -17.37 -4.66 -21.47
N LEU A 436 -16.54 -3.63 -21.66
CA LEU A 436 -17.00 -2.27 -21.93
C LEU A 436 -17.44 -2.10 -23.38
N SER A 437 -18.45 -1.25 -23.60
CA SER A 437 -18.95 -0.98 -24.95
C SER A 437 -17.88 -0.32 -25.84
N PRO A 438 -17.86 -0.60 -27.15
CA PRO A 438 -16.90 0.02 -28.08
C PRO A 438 -16.93 1.56 -28.05
N ALA A 439 -18.11 2.15 -27.91
CA ALA A 439 -18.26 3.60 -27.80
C ALA A 439 -17.62 4.14 -26.52
N PHE A 440 -17.78 3.44 -25.41
CA PHE A 440 -17.19 3.84 -24.14
C PHE A 440 -15.65 3.63 -24.12
N LYS A 441 -15.16 2.51 -24.66
CA LYS A 441 -13.72 2.26 -24.86
C LYS A 441 -13.06 3.36 -25.71
N SER A 442 -13.73 3.78 -26.79
CA SER A 442 -13.24 4.88 -27.64
C SER A 442 -13.15 6.22 -26.88
N ARG A 443 -14.07 6.49 -25.95
CA ARG A 443 -14.02 7.70 -25.08
C ARG A 443 -12.94 7.60 -24.03
N LEU A 444 -12.74 6.42 -23.42
CA LEU A 444 -11.68 6.20 -22.44
C LEU A 444 -10.30 6.40 -23.05
N ASP A 445 -10.12 5.98 -24.30
CA ASP A 445 -8.83 6.10 -25.02
C ASP A 445 -7.63 5.70 -24.15
N MET A 446 -7.68 4.47 -23.62
CA MET A 446 -6.65 3.97 -22.71
C MET A 446 -5.27 3.88 -23.36
N GLY A 447 -5.21 3.72 -24.68
CA GLY A 447 -3.94 3.73 -25.41
C GLY A 447 -3.19 5.05 -25.25
N SER A 448 -3.86 6.16 -25.53
CA SER A 448 -3.27 7.50 -25.35
C SER A 448 -2.94 7.79 -23.88
N TYR A 449 -3.81 7.36 -22.95
CA TYR A 449 -3.58 7.51 -21.52
C TYR A 449 -2.30 6.78 -21.07
N TYR A 450 -2.11 5.51 -21.45
CA TYR A 450 -0.91 4.75 -21.09
C TYR A 450 0.35 5.35 -21.72
N ALA A 451 0.30 5.74 -22.99
CA ALA A 451 1.45 6.35 -23.68
C ALA A 451 1.90 7.66 -23.00
N GLU A 452 0.94 8.52 -22.64
CA GLU A 452 1.23 9.78 -21.93
C GLU A 452 1.83 9.51 -20.55
N ARG A 453 1.25 8.61 -19.76
CA ARG A 453 1.75 8.28 -18.42
C ARG A 453 3.13 7.63 -18.46
N TYR A 454 3.36 6.75 -19.42
CA TYR A 454 4.67 6.15 -19.64
C TYR A 454 5.73 7.18 -20.00
N ALA A 455 5.44 8.08 -20.95
CA ALA A 455 6.35 9.15 -21.34
C ALA A 455 6.70 10.08 -20.15
N GLN A 456 5.70 10.44 -19.33
CA GLN A 456 5.92 11.23 -18.12
C GLN A 456 6.80 10.49 -17.11
N ALA A 457 6.55 9.20 -16.87
CA ALA A 457 7.35 8.37 -15.98
C ALA A 457 8.79 8.27 -16.44
N MET A 458 9.02 7.99 -17.73
CA MET A 458 10.35 7.86 -18.33
C MET A 458 11.17 9.17 -18.28
N ALA A 459 10.51 10.32 -18.40
CA ALA A 459 11.16 11.63 -18.29
C ALA A 459 11.74 11.92 -16.89
N GLY A 460 11.18 11.28 -15.85
CA GLY A 460 11.61 11.45 -14.45
C GLY A 460 12.72 10.50 -14.00
N ILE A 461 13.13 9.53 -14.83
CA ILE A 461 14.10 8.50 -14.43
C ILE A 461 15.52 9.03 -14.38
N PRO A 462 16.23 8.91 -13.25
CA PRO A 462 17.65 9.28 -13.17
C PRO A 462 18.50 8.30 -13.98
N ARG A 463 19.47 8.82 -14.72
CA ARG A 463 20.34 8.06 -15.64
C ARG A 463 21.80 8.15 -15.23
N LEU A 464 22.57 7.09 -15.53
CA LEU A 464 24.02 7.10 -15.40
C LEU A 464 24.68 7.25 -16.79
N PRO A 465 25.72 8.08 -16.91
CA PRO A 465 26.54 8.13 -18.11
C PRO A 465 27.25 6.80 -18.38
N GLY A 466 27.20 6.31 -19.60
CA GLY A 466 27.96 5.13 -20.02
C GLY A 466 27.28 3.78 -19.70
N GLU A 467 26.06 3.75 -19.22
CA GLU A 467 25.28 2.50 -19.10
C GLU A 467 25.02 1.90 -20.49
N ASP A 468 25.20 0.58 -20.62
CA ASP A 468 24.75 -0.14 -21.80
C ASP A 468 23.21 -0.21 -21.86
N THR A 469 22.68 -0.76 -22.95
CA THR A 469 21.23 -0.79 -23.18
C THR A 469 20.50 -1.68 -22.19
N GLU A 470 21.08 -2.81 -21.81
CA GLU A 470 20.48 -3.77 -20.88
C GLU A 470 20.42 -3.20 -19.45
N GLU A 471 21.54 -2.72 -18.94
CA GLU A 471 21.61 -2.12 -17.59
C GLU A 471 20.72 -0.88 -17.48
N ARG A 472 20.68 -0.05 -18.52
CA ARG A 472 19.77 1.10 -18.56
C ARG A 472 18.31 0.67 -18.52
N ARG A 473 17.92 -0.32 -19.33
CA ARG A 473 16.53 -0.81 -19.35
C ARG A 473 16.14 -1.45 -18.04
N ALA A 474 16.99 -2.25 -17.44
CA ALA A 474 16.76 -2.84 -16.12
C ALA A 474 16.55 -1.77 -15.03
N ARG A 475 17.34 -0.68 -15.06
CA ARG A 475 17.15 0.47 -14.17
C ARG A 475 15.82 1.19 -14.41
N GLU A 476 15.45 1.40 -15.67
CA GLU A 476 14.17 2.01 -16.04
C GLU A 476 13.00 1.18 -15.50
N VAL A 477 13.01 -0.13 -15.73
CA VAL A 477 11.99 -1.07 -15.23
C VAL A 477 11.92 -1.07 -13.70
N CYS A 478 13.06 -1.14 -13.02
CA CYS A 478 13.12 -1.07 -11.57
C CYS A 478 12.54 0.27 -11.04
N HIS A 479 12.85 1.39 -11.67
CA HIS A 479 12.28 2.69 -11.31
C HIS A 479 10.77 2.73 -11.51
N LEU A 480 10.25 2.23 -12.63
CA LEU A 480 8.82 2.16 -12.90
C LEU A 480 8.10 1.29 -11.85
N HIS A 481 8.69 0.14 -11.49
CA HIS A 481 8.16 -0.69 -10.42
C HIS A 481 8.09 0.06 -9.09
N LEU A 482 9.17 0.71 -8.68
CA LEU A 482 9.24 1.40 -7.37
C LEU A 482 8.35 2.65 -7.28
N THR A 483 8.09 3.32 -8.41
CA THR A 483 7.36 4.60 -8.41
C THR A 483 5.91 4.52 -8.86
N HIS A 484 5.50 3.47 -9.59
CA HIS A 484 4.13 3.34 -10.14
C HIS A 484 3.45 2.03 -9.71
N TRP A 485 4.17 0.91 -9.69
CA TRP A 485 3.61 -0.38 -9.33
C TRP A 485 3.55 -0.60 -7.81
N LEU A 486 4.69 -0.46 -7.14
CA LEU A 486 4.80 -0.67 -5.69
C LEU A 486 3.86 0.19 -4.85
N PRO A 487 3.67 1.51 -5.10
CA PRO A 487 2.74 2.31 -4.31
C PRO A 487 1.30 1.77 -4.33
N ARG A 488 0.87 1.15 -5.43
CA ARG A 488 -0.44 0.50 -5.55
C ARG A 488 -0.54 -0.75 -4.68
N LEU A 489 0.52 -1.58 -4.66
CA LEU A 489 0.56 -2.78 -3.82
C LEU A 489 0.59 -2.41 -2.33
N LEU A 490 1.39 -1.41 -1.97
CA LEU A 490 1.46 -0.90 -0.59
C LEU A 490 0.12 -0.32 -0.12
N GLU A 491 -0.54 0.47 -0.98
CA GLU A 491 -1.88 0.98 -0.68
C GLU A 491 -2.88 -0.16 -0.49
N ARG A 492 -2.89 -1.16 -1.38
CA ARG A 492 -3.74 -2.35 -1.27
C ARG A 492 -3.52 -3.07 0.07
N ASN A 493 -2.26 -3.31 0.44
CA ASN A 493 -1.91 -3.95 1.69
C ASN A 493 -2.34 -3.14 2.91
N ASP A 494 -2.06 -1.84 2.94
CA ASP A 494 -2.50 -0.94 4.02
C ASP A 494 -4.03 -0.94 4.16
N ARG A 495 -4.78 -0.81 3.05
CA ARG A 495 -6.23 -0.76 3.07
C ARG A 495 -6.87 -2.04 3.59
N LEU A 496 -6.43 -3.19 3.04
CA LEU A 496 -7.00 -4.50 3.40
C LEU A 496 -6.59 -4.97 4.79
N SER A 497 -5.43 -4.57 5.28
CA SER A 497 -5.00 -4.90 6.65
C SER A 497 -5.68 -4.01 7.68
N MET A 498 -5.79 -2.71 7.38
CA MET A 498 -6.32 -1.74 8.33
C MET A 498 -7.81 -1.84 8.57
N ILE A 499 -8.59 -2.38 7.62
CA ILE A 499 -10.01 -2.67 7.90
C ILE A 499 -10.18 -3.75 8.97
N SER A 500 -9.12 -4.54 9.21
CA SER A 500 -9.04 -5.57 10.26
C SER A 500 -8.29 -5.11 11.50
N GLY A 501 -7.82 -3.85 11.56
CA GLY A 501 -7.00 -3.35 12.66
C GLY A 501 -5.63 -4.01 12.76
N LEU A 502 -5.02 -4.37 11.61
CA LEU A 502 -3.69 -4.98 11.53
C LEU A 502 -2.71 -4.01 10.87
N GLU A 503 -1.61 -3.71 11.54
CA GLU A 503 -0.48 -2.97 10.97
C GLU A 503 0.43 -3.89 10.16
N VAL A 504 0.59 -3.60 8.86
CA VAL A 504 1.56 -4.31 8.02
C VAL A 504 2.81 -3.48 7.84
N ARG A 505 3.98 -4.12 8.06
CA ARG A 505 5.34 -3.59 7.89
C ARG A 505 6.03 -4.28 6.72
N VAL A 506 6.93 -3.53 6.06
CA VAL A 506 7.50 -3.93 4.77
C VAL A 506 9.03 -3.72 4.76
N PRO A 507 9.81 -4.62 5.37
CA PRO A 507 11.25 -4.43 5.56
C PRO A 507 12.05 -4.21 4.27
N PHE A 508 11.59 -4.74 3.14
CA PHE A 508 12.22 -4.48 1.84
C PHE A 508 12.02 -3.05 1.33
N CYS A 509 11.11 -2.26 1.95
CA CYS A 509 10.93 -0.84 1.66
C CYS A 509 11.86 0.09 2.47
N ASP A 510 12.85 -0.43 3.19
CA ASP A 510 13.87 0.43 3.80
C ASP A 510 14.59 1.21 2.70
N HIS A 511 14.54 2.55 2.79
CA HIS A 511 15.06 3.42 1.72
C HIS A 511 16.57 3.27 1.48
N ARG A 512 17.34 2.82 2.47
CA ARG A 512 18.77 2.54 2.34
C ARG A 512 18.99 1.28 1.50
N LEU A 513 18.22 0.23 1.79
CA LEU A 513 18.21 -1.00 1.00
C LEU A 513 17.74 -0.74 -0.43
N VAL A 514 16.60 -0.05 -0.59
CA VAL A 514 16.05 0.25 -1.92
C VAL A 514 17.02 1.11 -2.73
N GLN A 515 17.61 2.16 -2.15
CA GLN A 515 18.58 3.01 -2.82
C GLN A 515 19.86 2.25 -3.22
N TYR A 516 20.31 1.33 -2.36
CA TYR A 516 21.44 0.46 -2.67
C TYR A 516 21.08 -0.51 -3.79
N ALA A 517 19.98 -1.26 -3.64
CA ALA A 517 19.53 -2.26 -4.62
C ALA A 517 19.19 -1.65 -6.00
N TYR A 518 18.63 -0.42 -6.03
CA TYR A 518 18.38 0.31 -7.27
C TYR A 518 19.62 0.51 -8.12
N ASN A 519 20.79 0.65 -7.48
CA ASN A 519 22.06 0.89 -8.15
C ASN A 519 22.88 -0.38 -8.43
N ILE A 520 22.44 -1.56 -7.98
CA ILE A 520 23.09 -2.82 -8.30
C ILE A 520 22.86 -3.14 -9.79
N PRO A 521 23.93 -3.40 -10.58
CA PRO A 521 23.81 -3.79 -11.97
C PRO A 521 22.97 -5.06 -12.16
N TRP A 522 22.21 -5.11 -13.26
CA TRP A 522 21.34 -6.24 -13.57
C TRP A 522 22.10 -7.58 -13.60
N ARG A 523 23.29 -7.59 -14.20
CA ARG A 523 24.16 -8.78 -14.23
C ARG A 523 24.53 -9.33 -12.84
N LEU A 524 24.53 -8.50 -11.78
CA LEU A 524 24.72 -8.95 -10.42
C LEU A 524 23.41 -9.41 -9.76
N LYS A 525 22.28 -8.81 -10.12
CA LYS A 525 20.97 -9.26 -9.61
C LYS A 525 20.56 -10.64 -10.12
N THR A 526 21.08 -11.03 -11.29
CA THR A 526 20.78 -12.27 -12.01
C THR A 526 22.03 -13.10 -12.32
N PHE A 527 23.05 -13.04 -11.47
CA PHE A 527 24.39 -13.54 -11.75
C PHE A 527 24.45 -15.07 -12.04
N ASP A 528 23.48 -15.84 -11.58
CA ASP A 528 23.37 -17.28 -11.84
C ASP A 528 22.25 -17.63 -12.85
N GLY A 529 21.67 -16.61 -13.51
CA GLY A 529 20.63 -16.76 -14.53
C GLY A 529 19.21 -16.95 -13.97
N ARG A 530 19.02 -16.86 -12.66
CA ARG A 530 17.70 -16.97 -12.01
C ARG A 530 17.16 -15.61 -11.58
N GLU A 531 15.85 -15.55 -11.41
CA GLU A 531 15.23 -14.40 -10.74
C GLU A 531 15.73 -14.29 -9.29
N LYS A 532 15.97 -13.08 -8.82
CA LYS A 532 16.42 -12.78 -7.45
C LYS A 532 17.70 -13.52 -7.01
N SER A 533 18.61 -13.86 -7.93
CA SER A 533 19.87 -14.55 -7.62
C SER A 533 20.59 -13.94 -6.42
N LEU A 534 20.64 -12.61 -6.38
CA LEU A 534 21.30 -11.86 -5.31
C LEU A 534 20.63 -12.07 -3.93
N LEU A 535 19.29 -12.06 -3.88
CA LEU A 535 18.55 -12.32 -2.64
C LEU A 535 18.71 -13.78 -2.21
N ARG A 536 18.72 -14.74 -3.16
CA ARG A 536 18.98 -16.16 -2.87
C ARG A 536 20.35 -16.34 -2.23
N ALA A 537 21.39 -15.69 -2.78
CA ALA A 537 22.73 -15.71 -2.19
C ALA A 537 22.78 -15.07 -0.80
N ALA A 538 22.10 -13.92 -0.61
CA ALA A 538 22.03 -13.26 0.68
C ALA A 538 21.26 -14.05 1.74
N ALA A 539 20.38 -14.98 1.34
CA ALA A 539 19.58 -15.82 2.23
C ALA A 539 20.09 -17.28 2.33
N ALA A 540 21.20 -17.63 1.69
CA ALA A 540 21.64 -19.02 1.51
C ALA A 540 21.83 -19.81 2.82
N ASP A 541 22.30 -19.17 3.89
CA ASP A 541 22.50 -19.77 5.22
C ASP A 541 21.26 -19.70 6.13
N LEU A 542 20.17 -19.08 5.64
CA LEU A 542 18.95 -18.83 6.41
C LEU A 542 17.84 -19.85 6.15
N LEU A 543 17.79 -20.39 4.93
CA LEU A 543 16.62 -21.07 4.42
C LEU A 543 16.93 -22.50 3.97
N PRO A 544 15.95 -23.43 4.03
CA PRO A 544 16.08 -24.75 3.43
C PRO A 544 16.32 -24.67 1.92
N GLU A 545 17.13 -25.58 1.38
CA GLU A 545 17.49 -25.64 -0.05
C GLU A 545 16.25 -25.64 -0.97
N GLN A 546 15.22 -26.41 -0.63
CA GLN A 546 13.96 -26.45 -1.40
C GLN A 546 13.25 -25.09 -1.54
N VAL A 547 13.44 -24.17 -0.58
CA VAL A 547 12.88 -22.81 -0.61
C VAL A 547 13.79 -21.89 -1.43
N LEU A 548 15.11 -22.05 -1.29
CA LEU A 548 16.10 -21.34 -2.09
C LEU A 548 15.99 -21.68 -3.58
N GLU A 549 15.60 -22.91 -3.94
CA GLU A 549 15.43 -23.34 -5.32
C GLU A 549 14.01 -23.11 -5.88
N ARG A 550 13.05 -22.73 -5.03
CA ARG A 550 11.67 -22.51 -5.44
C ARG A 550 11.58 -21.33 -6.42
N PRO A 551 10.95 -21.51 -7.61
CA PRO A 551 10.64 -20.38 -8.50
C PRO A 551 9.67 -19.40 -7.85
N LYS A 552 9.73 -18.13 -8.28
CA LYS A 552 8.77 -17.11 -7.84
C LYS A 552 7.33 -17.54 -8.18
N ALA A 553 6.45 -17.46 -7.17
CA ALA A 553 5.01 -17.60 -7.35
C ALA A 553 4.31 -16.36 -6.77
N PRO A 554 3.31 -15.79 -7.45
CA PRO A 554 2.49 -14.72 -6.89
C PRO A 554 1.55 -15.25 -5.80
N PHE A 555 0.86 -14.35 -5.11
CA PHE A 555 -0.16 -14.69 -4.12
C PHE A 555 -1.17 -15.72 -4.71
N PRO A 556 -1.58 -16.75 -3.94
CA PRO A 556 -2.45 -17.80 -4.45
C PRO A 556 -3.85 -17.26 -4.83
N VAL A 557 -4.44 -17.88 -5.85
CA VAL A 557 -5.84 -17.65 -6.27
C VAL A 557 -6.64 -18.93 -6.07
N SER A 558 -7.95 -18.81 -5.88
CA SER A 558 -8.82 -19.96 -5.79
C SER A 558 -8.87 -20.68 -7.15
N GLN A 559 -8.66 -22.00 -7.13
CA GLN A 559 -8.85 -22.90 -8.29
C GLN A 559 -10.19 -23.66 -8.21
N ASP A 560 -11.03 -23.35 -7.22
CA ASP A 560 -12.34 -23.98 -7.06
C ASP A 560 -13.33 -23.41 -8.09
N ALA A 561 -13.83 -24.27 -8.97
CA ALA A 561 -14.84 -23.90 -9.98
C ALA A 561 -16.13 -23.33 -9.37
N THR A 562 -16.42 -23.62 -8.11
CA THR A 562 -17.57 -23.06 -7.37
C THR A 562 -17.47 -21.55 -7.23
N TYR A 563 -16.25 -21.02 -7.09
CA TYR A 563 -16.03 -19.57 -7.05
C TYR A 563 -16.44 -18.91 -8.37
N THR A 564 -15.92 -19.42 -9.48
CA THR A 564 -16.26 -18.91 -10.82
C THR A 564 -17.76 -18.96 -11.08
N LYS A 565 -18.41 -20.07 -10.72
CA LYS A 565 -19.86 -20.23 -10.88
C LYS A 565 -20.65 -19.20 -10.06
N ALA A 566 -20.26 -18.96 -8.80
CA ALA A 566 -20.92 -17.97 -7.95
C ALA A 566 -20.74 -16.55 -8.49
N LEU A 567 -19.55 -16.22 -8.99
CA LEU A 567 -19.26 -14.94 -9.62
C LEU A 567 -20.11 -14.70 -10.88
N HIS A 568 -20.24 -15.73 -11.74
CA HIS A 568 -21.06 -15.65 -12.95
C HIS A 568 -22.54 -15.51 -12.63
N GLN A 569 -23.02 -16.18 -11.58
CA GLN A 569 -24.40 -16.01 -11.11
C GLN A 569 -24.66 -14.55 -10.67
N GLU A 570 -23.76 -13.99 -9.88
CA GLU A 570 -23.87 -12.59 -9.46
C GLU A 570 -23.82 -11.63 -10.67
N PHE A 571 -22.93 -11.88 -11.63
CA PHE A 571 -22.87 -11.08 -12.84
C PHE A 571 -24.16 -11.20 -13.68
N ALA A 572 -24.77 -12.38 -13.76
CA ALA A 572 -26.05 -12.57 -14.42
C ALA A 572 -27.18 -11.76 -13.74
N GLU A 573 -27.16 -11.64 -12.40
CA GLU A 573 -28.10 -10.79 -11.66
C GLU A 573 -27.91 -9.31 -12.01
N VAL A 574 -26.65 -8.82 -12.12
CA VAL A 574 -26.36 -7.45 -12.59
C VAL A 574 -26.89 -7.21 -14.00
N LEU A 575 -26.71 -8.18 -14.92
CA LEU A 575 -27.19 -8.07 -16.30
C LEU A 575 -28.73 -8.10 -16.40
N ALA A 576 -29.41 -8.81 -15.49
CA ALA A 576 -30.86 -8.91 -15.46
C ALA A 576 -31.54 -7.64 -14.91
N ASP A 577 -30.83 -6.85 -14.13
CA ASP A 577 -31.33 -5.59 -13.57
C ASP A 577 -31.24 -4.45 -14.63
N PRO A 578 -32.37 -3.94 -15.15
CA PRO A 578 -32.36 -2.84 -16.12
C PRO A 578 -31.85 -1.53 -15.53
N GLU A 579 -31.89 -1.35 -14.21
CA GLU A 579 -31.45 -0.16 -13.47
C GLU A 579 -30.02 -0.27 -12.95
N ALA A 580 -29.28 -1.34 -13.31
CA ALA A 580 -27.89 -1.52 -12.89
C ALA A 580 -27.03 -0.34 -13.37
N PRO A 581 -26.38 0.42 -12.44
CA PRO A 581 -25.66 1.64 -12.78
C PRO A 581 -24.45 1.42 -13.69
N VAL A 582 -23.87 0.22 -13.71
CA VAL A 582 -22.77 -0.13 -14.63
C VAL A 582 -23.26 -0.41 -16.06
N ARG A 583 -24.54 -0.75 -16.25
CA ARG A 583 -25.09 -1.19 -17.53
C ARG A 583 -24.84 -0.25 -18.71
N PRO A 584 -24.92 1.10 -18.58
CA PRO A 584 -24.63 2.03 -19.68
C PRO A 584 -23.17 1.96 -20.20
N LEU A 585 -22.27 1.39 -19.42
CA LEU A 585 -20.85 1.26 -19.77
C LEU A 585 -20.56 -0.02 -20.56
N LEU A 586 -21.46 -1.02 -20.51
CA LEU A 586 -21.23 -2.38 -20.98
C LEU A 586 -21.58 -2.60 -22.47
N ASP A 587 -20.83 -3.50 -23.10
CA ASP A 587 -21.26 -4.24 -24.26
C ASP A 587 -22.15 -5.39 -23.80
N LEU A 588 -23.47 -5.22 -23.93
CA LEU A 588 -24.43 -6.20 -23.41
C LEU A 588 -24.44 -7.53 -24.18
N GLU A 589 -23.97 -7.58 -25.43
CA GLU A 589 -23.84 -8.81 -26.20
C GLU A 589 -22.63 -9.60 -25.68
N ALA A 590 -21.47 -8.98 -25.60
CA ALA A 590 -20.25 -9.56 -25.02
C ALA A 590 -20.48 -10.00 -23.56
N ALA A 591 -21.13 -9.16 -22.75
CA ALA A 591 -21.43 -9.46 -21.36
C ALA A 591 -22.35 -10.69 -21.20
N ARG A 592 -23.37 -10.87 -22.06
CA ARG A 592 -24.23 -12.05 -22.02
C ARG A 592 -23.51 -13.32 -22.47
N ALA A 593 -22.55 -13.22 -23.38
CA ALA A 593 -21.76 -14.36 -23.81
C ALA A 593 -20.94 -14.98 -22.69
N VAL A 594 -20.49 -14.17 -21.73
CA VAL A 594 -19.69 -14.61 -20.59
C VAL A 594 -20.47 -15.50 -19.61
N VAL A 595 -21.77 -15.29 -19.45
CA VAL A 595 -22.63 -16.10 -18.55
C VAL A 595 -23.20 -17.36 -19.23
N THR A 596 -22.73 -17.73 -20.42
CA THR A 596 -23.02 -19.02 -21.05
C THR A 596 -22.10 -20.12 -20.50
N PRO A 597 -22.45 -21.41 -20.67
CA PRO A 597 -21.58 -22.52 -20.30
C PRO A 597 -20.17 -22.44 -20.91
N GLU A 598 -20.05 -21.96 -22.14
CA GLU A 598 -18.79 -21.78 -22.86
C GLU A 598 -18.00 -20.61 -22.23
N GLY A 599 -18.68 -19.52 -21.86
CA GLY A 599 -18.09 -18.39 -21.18
C GLY A 599 -17.61 -18.74 -19.76
N GLU A 600 -18.39 -19.55 -19.02
CA GLU A 600 -17.96 -20.09 -17.71
C GLU A 600 -16.71 -20.96 -17.84
N ALA A 601 -16.61 -21.79 -18.88
CA ALA A 601 -15.46 -22.64 -19.13
C ALA A 601 -14.20 -21.80 -19.44
N ALA A 602 -14.34 -20.73 -20.24
CA ALA A 602 -13.25 -19.80 -20.53
C ALA A 602 -12.77 -19.04 -19.29
N ALA A 603 -13.67 -18.73 -18.36
CA ALA A 603 -13.37 -17.98 -17.13
C ALA A 603 -12.76 -18.83 -15.99
N GLN A 604 -12.37 -20.09 -16.23
CA GLN A 604 -11.55 -20.86 -15.28
C GLN A 604 -10.14 -20.26 -15.15
N ASP A 605 -9.65 -19.57 -16.17
CA ASP A 605 -8.45 -18.74 -16.06
C ASP A 605 -8.73 -17.51 -15.19
N TRP A 606 -7.90 -17.30 -14.18
CA TRP A 606 -8.05 -16.22 -13.22
C TRP A 606 -7.98 -14.81 -13.82
N LEU A 607 -7.22 -14.62 -14.92
CA LEU A 607 -7.15 -13.35 -15.65
C LEU A 607 -8.48 -13.04 -16.37
N HIS A 608 -9.14 -14.03 -16.93
CA HIS A 608 -10.48 -13.85 -17.51
C HIS A 608 -11.52 -13.48 -16.44
N ARG A 609 -11.45 -14.12 -15.25
CA ARG A 609 -12.36 -13.79 -14.14
C ARG A 609 -12.26 -12.34 -13.71
N MET A 610 -11.07 -11.74 -13.77
CA MET A 610 -10.86 -10.34 -13.35
C MET A 610 -11.73 -9.35 -14.14
N ASN A 611 -12.07 -9.63 -15.40
CA ASN A 611 -12.99 -8.79 -16.17
C ASN A 611 -14.40 -8.79 -15.56
N VAL A 612 -14.90 -9.95 -15.18
CA VAL A 612 -16.22 -10.10 -14.55
C VAL A 612 -16.21 -9.47 -13.14
N GLU A 613 -15.17 -9.75 -12.36
CA GLU A 613 -14.98 -9.16 -11.03
C GLU A 613 -15.02 -7.64 -11.08
N MET A 614 -14.31 -7.03 -12.02
CA MET A 614 -14.26 -5.58 -12.13
C MET A 614 -15.64 -4.99 -12.39
N VAL A 615 -16.41 -5.57 -13.29
CA VAL A 615 -17.77 -5.08 -13.61
C VAL A 615 -18.71 -5.21 -12.40
N VAL A 616 -18.70 -6.36 -11.73
CA VAL A 616 -19.53 -6.59 -10.54
C VAL A 616 -19.14 -5.60 -9.42
N GLN A 617 -17.87 -5.35 -9.23
CA GLN A 617 -17.41 -4.39 -8.22
C GLN A 617 -17.73 -2.95 -8.59
N VAL A 618 -17.64 -2.56 -9.87
CA VAL A 618 -18.05 -1.23 -10.32
C VAL A 618 -19.55 -1.02 -10.09
N ASP A 619 -20.40 -2.01 -10.39
CA ASP A 619 -21.84 -1.91 -10.14
C ASP A 619 -22.14 -1.70 -8.66
N ARG A 620 -21.53 -2.51 -7.77
CA ARG A 620 -21.69 -2.38 -6.33
C ARG A 620 -21.21 -1.01 -5.81
N TRP A 621 -20.05 -0.57 -6.28
CA TRP A 621 -19.47 0.71 -5.87
C TRP A 621 -20.37 1.89 -6.24
N LEU A 622 -20.93 1.89 -7.44
CA LEU A 622 -21.85 2.92 -7.89
C LEU A 622 -23.14 2.93 -7.06
N ARG A 623 -23.65 1.75 -6.67
CA ARG A 623 -24.83 1.64 -5.80
C ARG A 623 -24.54 2.11 -4.36
N ASP A 624 -23.41 1.69 -3.78
CA ASP A 624 -23.09 1.93 -2.37
C ASP A 624 -22.65 3.37 -2.08
N ARG A 625 -21.97 4.00 -3.03
CA ARG A 625 -21.34 5.32 -2.81
C ARG A 625 -22.11 6.49 -3.37
N GLY A 626 -23.16 6.24 -4.15
CA GLY A 626 -23.87 7.31 -4.86
C GLY A 626 -22.93 8.12 -5.75
N GLY A 627 -21.87 7.50 -6.26
CA GLY A 627 -20.90 8.14 -7.14
C GLY A 627 -21.60 8.74 -8.35
N VAL A 628 -21.45 10.04 -8.54
CA VAL A 628 -22.02 10.74 -9.70
C VAL A 628 -21.00 10.59 -10.82
N LEU A 629 -21.37 9.77 -11.83
CA LEU A 629 -20.63 9.72 -13.09
C LEU A 629 -20.94 11.00 -13.89
N ASP A 630 -19.90 11.79 -14.15
CA ASP A 630 -19.96 13.01 -14.98
C ASP A 630 -19.26 12.68 -16.32
N LEU A 631 -20.03 12.04 -17.25
CA LEU A 631 -19.55 11.45 -18.51
C LEU A 631 -19.80 12.37 -19.71
#